data_d32d37bcaf8a5852a29299358cec7c23
#
_entry.id   d32d37bcaf8a5852a29299358cec7c23
#
_cell.length_a   1.000
_cell.length_b   1.000
_cell.length_c   1.000
_cell.angle_alpha   90.00
_cell.angle_beta   90.00
_cell.angle_gamma   90.00
#
_symmetry.space_group_name_H-M   'P 1'
#
loop_
_entity.id
_entity.type
_entity.pdbx_description
1 polymer ?
#
loop_
_entity_poly.entity_id
_entity_poly.type
_entity_poly.pdbx_seq_one_letter_code
_entity_poly.pdbx_strand_id
1 'polypeptide(L)'
;MDQARVREIMDRWVMPTEESSYMGGLDKRPVLASAHGSTVVDTAGKEYLDFQSGQMGAALGHRHPRVMAAVRRATETFVHASNIMLNVPRLELHERLGHLLVPPLQKSLFLVTGSDTIEASVDLARKATGGLDILGLHDGLHGSTSYISRSLSFAWQRQKHASIAPGTAAILTPHCYQCPVASTFPKCDFLCLKASMELADANFTSRPAAVIAEPILSAGGVIVPPPGYFQAVRQVCADRGMLLIFDEAQTGLGKTGRMFGFQHEGVVPDIVALSKHFGGGVPVSAVCTTAEIARRAVAAGFFATRSHATDPLLCAAGVASLDAIVEDDLPGRAARIEERMKAAFAEMATRYEVIGDFRGRGVLLGLELVTDRERKTPANEVAAEVERRCLEAGLILQLRGTGPGRKNVLRLVPPMTTTEAEIDRALSILDEALAGAGGHPPRIGRKGAPGAP
;
A
#
# COMPACT_ATOMS: atom_id res chain seq x y z
N MET A 1 17.19 25.29 7.09
CA MET A 1 16.40 25.60 8.32
C MET A 1 17.03 24.79 9.44
N ASP A 2 17.43 25.42 10.55
CA ASP A 2 18.04 24.70 11.66
C ASP A 2 16.98 24.02 12.56
N GLN A 3 17.41 23.06 13.38
CA GLN A 3 16.55 22.28 14.25
C GLN A 3 15.83 23.11 15.32
N ALA A 4 16.42 24.22 15.78
CA ALA A 4 15.80 25.09 16.77
C ALA A 4 14.58 25.81 16.16
N ARG A 5 14.73 26.31 14.93
CA ARG A 5 13.63 26.93 14.18
C ARG A 5 12.53 25.93 13.82
N VAL A 6 12.91 24.67 13.49
CA VAL A 6 11.92 23.59 13.25
C VAL A 6 11.08 23.37 14.51
N ARG A 7 11.71 23.23 15.68
CA ARG A 7 10.98 23.04 16.95
C ARG A 7 10.07 24.20 17.27
N GLU A 8 10.55 25.43 17.14
CA GLU A 8 9.73 26.63 17.36
C GLU A 8 8.46 26.64 16.50
N ILE A 9 8.60 26.29 15.20
CA ILE A 9 7.46 26.19 14.28
C ILE A 9 6.51 25.07 14.68
N MET A 10 7.06 23.89 15.02
CA MET A 10 6.28 22.73 15.42
C MET A 10 5.47 23.02 16.69
N ASP A 11 6.11 23.57 17.72
CA ASP A 11 5.48 23.83 19.01
C ASP A 11 4.40 24.93 18.91
N ARG A 12 4.62 25.93 18.05
CA ARG A 12 3.76 27.10 17.99
C ARG A 12 2.60 26.98 16.98
N TRP A 13 2.84 26.30 15.84
CA TRP A 13 1.95 26.39 14.70
C TRP A 13 1.42 25.03 14.19
N VAL A 14 2.11 23.94 14.51
CA VAL A 14 1.72 22.62 14.03
C VAL A 14 0.82 21.94 15.05
N MET A 15 -0.38 21.52 14.61
CA MET A 15 -1.26 20.74 15.47
C MET A 15 -0.58 19.41 15.84
N PRO A 16 -0.43 19.10 17.15
CA PRO A 16 0.18 17.84 17.58
C PRO A 16 -0.78 16.68 17.30
N THR A 17 -0.67 16.12 16.10
CA THR A 17 -1.42 14.91 15.70
C THR A 17 -0.63 13.66 16.06
N GLU A 18 -1.29 12.51 16.03
CA GLU A 18 -0.59 11.22 16.21
C GLU A 18 0.51 10.97 15.19
N GLU A 19 0.43 11.55 13.98
CA GLU A 19 1.51 11.51 12.98
C GLU A 19 2.79 12.12 13.53
N SER A 20 2.69 13.16 14.36
CA SER A 20 3.86 13.77 15.02
C SER A 20 4.55 12.83 16.01
N SER A 21 3.82 11.89 16.61
CA SER A 21 4.35 10.88 17.53
C SER A 21 4.66 9.54 16.86
N TYR A 22 4.08 9.28 15.70
CA TYR A 22 4.08 7.98 15.02
C TYR A 22 5.48 7.50 14.60
N MET A 23 6.39 8.42 14.32
CA MET A 23 7.74 8.14 13.82
C MET A 23 8.83 8.56 14.83
N GLY A 24 8.53 8.59 16.11
CA GLY A 24 9.46 9.02 17.15
C GLY A 24 9.61 10.53 17.27
N GLY A 25 8.61 11.29 16.79
CA GLY A 25 8.58 12.73 16.71
C GLY A 25 9.05 13.26 15.35
N LEU A 26 8.26 14.14 14.72
CA LEU A 26 8.64 14.77 13.45
C LEU A 26 9.90 15.62 13.57
N ASP A 27 10.14 16.18 14.76
CA ASP A 27 11.32 16.97 15.12
C ASP A 27 12.65 16.19 15.02
N LYS A 28 12.58 14.85 15.00
CA LYS A 28 13.74 13.96 14.84
C LYS A 28 13.96 13.49 13.39
N ARG A 29 13.08 13.87 12.49
CA ARG A 29 13.18 13.49 11.07
C ARG A 29 13.92 14.55 10.26
N PRO A 30 14.57 14.17 9.14
CA PRO A 30 15.20 15.15 8.26
C PRO A 30 14.16 16.09 7.66
N VAL A 31 14.49 17.38 7.58
CA VAL A 31 13.68 18.38 6.88
C VAL A 31 14.07 18.37 5.42
N LEU A 32 13.23 17.82 4.58
CA LEU A 32 13.53 17.64 3.16
C LEU A 32 13.46 18.97 2.41
N ALA A 33 14.44 19.23 1.56
CA ALA A 33 14.58 20.43 0.74
C ALA A 33 14.37 20.17 -0.76
N SER A 34 14.78 19.01 -1.26
CA SER A 34 14.63 18.62 -2.66
C SER A 34 14.54 17.11 -2.82
N ALA A 35 14.14 16.67 -4.03
CA ALA A 35 14.07 15.27 -4.36
C ALA A 35 14.22 15.05 -5.87
N HIS A 36 14.79 13.89 -6.29
CA HIS A 36 14.82 13.44 -7.69
C HIS A 36 15.02 11.92 -7.74
N GLY A 37 14.41 11.25 -8.71
CA GLY A 37 14.54 9.79 -8.84
C GLY A 37 14.23 9.08 -7.52
N SER A 38 15.14 8.26 -7.04
CA SER A 38 15.03 7.53 -5.77
C SER A 38 15.59 8.30 -4.58
N THR A 39 16.08 9.53 -4.77
CA THR A 39 16.82 10.28 -3.75
C THR A 39 16.02 11.48 -3.25
N VAL A 40 16.04 11.70 -1.93
CA VAL A 40 15.61 12.95 -1.28
C VAL A 40 16.80 13.57 -0.56
N VAL A 41 16.83 14.92 -0.49
CA VAL A 41 17.91 15.68 0.12
C VAL A 41 17.35 16.57 1.21
N ASP A 42 17.96 16.57 2.37
CA ASP A 42 17.55 17.42 3.48
C ASP A 42 18.15 18.84 3.42
N THR A 43 17.75 19.70 4.36
CA THR A 43 18.23 21.09 4.44
C THR A 43 19.71 21.21 4.81
N ALA A 44 20.36 20.13 5.26
CA ALA A 44 21.81 20.08 5.53
C ALA A 44 22.59 19.54 4.31
N GLY A 45 21.90 19.18 3.23
CA GLY A 45 22.52 18.63 2.02
C GLY A 45 22.78 17.14 2.08
N LYS A 46 22.31 16.44 3.11
CA LYS A 46 22.45 14.99 3.21
C LYS A 46 21.44 14.29 2.30
N GLU A 47 21.92 13.32 1.53
CA GLU A 47 21.13 12.49 0.63
C GLU A 47 20.64 11.22 1.30
N TYR A 48 19.39 10.84 0.97
CA TYR A 48 18.77 9.60 1.40
C TYR A 48 18.16 8.88 0.21
N LEU A 49 18.36 7.57 0.12
CA LEU A 49 17.55 6.70 -0.73
C LEU A 49 16.17 6.57 -0.11
N ASP A 50 15.13 6.95 -0.84
CA ASP A 50 13.75 6.93 -0.37
C ASP A 50 13.05 5.62 -0.75
N PHE A 51 13.27 4.57 0.05
CA PHE A 51 12.57 3.28 -0.10
C PHE A 51 11.22 3.25 0.61
N GLN A 52 10.65 4.43 0.85
CA GLN A 52 9.25 4.66 1.17
C GLN A 52 8.49 5.27 -0.03
N SER A 53 9.22 5.76 -1.05
CA SER A 53 8.68 6.45 -2.24
C SER A 53 7.69 7.55 -1.87
N GLY A 54 8.04 8.43 -0.92
CA GLY A 54 7.17 9.50 -0.46
C GLY A 54 5.77 9.01 -0.05
N GLN A 55 5.65 8.04 0.84
CA GLN A 55 4.39 7.34 1.17
C GLN A 55 3.76 6.61 -0.04
N MET A 56 4.61 6.08 -0.94
CA MET A 56 4.24 5.38 -2.18
C MET A 56 3.60 6.26 -3.27
N GLY A 57 3.60 7.59 -3.09
CA GLY A 57 3.14 8.53 -4.10
C GLY A 57 4.16 8.78 -5.21
N ALA A 58 5.45 8.56 -4.94
CA ALA A 58 6.55 8.77 -5.86
C ALA A 58 7.11 7.45 -6.46
N ALA A 59 6.24 6.46 -6.73
CA ALA A 59 6.70 5.17 -7.25
C ALA A 59 7.31 5.23 -8.67
N LEU A 60 7.09 6.33 -9.40
CA LEU A 60 7.77 6.63 -10.68
C LEU A 60 9.14 7.31 -10.47
N GLY A 61 9.54 7.53 -9.22
CA GLY A 61 10.63 8.42 -8.84
C GLY A 61 10.17 9.86 -8.63
N HIS A 62 10.84 10.55 -7.72
CA HIS A 62 10.57 11.96 -7.46
C HIS A 62 10.84 12.80 -8.71
N ARG A 63 9.96 13.75 -9.01
CA ARG A 63 10.07 14.67 -10.16
C ARG A 63 10.27 13.96 -11.51
N HIS A 64 9.50 12.89 -11.74
CA HIS A 64 9.58 12.19 -13.03
C HIS A 64 9.47 13.16 -14.21
N PRO A 65 10.41 13.15 -15.21
CA PRO A 65 10.51 14.19 -16.23
C PRO A 65 9.23 14.44 -17.02
N ARG A 66 8.53 13.37 -17.43
CA ARG A 66 7.26 13.45 -18.18
C ARG A 66 6.17 14.10 -17.36
N VAL A 67 6.02 13.69 -16.08
CA VAL A 67 5.02 14.26 -15.16
C VAL A 67 5.30 15.75 -14.93
N MET A 68 6.56 16.12 -14.66
CA MET A 68 6.94 17.53 -14.47
C MET A 68 6.72 18.37 -15.72
N ALA A 69 6.93 17.82 -16.91
CA ALA A 69 6.63 18.51 -18.16
C ALA A 69 5.11 18.74 -18.33
N ALA A 70 4.28 17.76 -18.02
CA ALA A 70 2.82 17.88 -18.07
C ALA A 70 2.30 18.91 -17.06
N VAL A 71 2.80 18.89 -15.82
CA VAL A 71 2.47 19.86 -14.77
C VAL A 71 2.84 21.30 -15.22
N ARG A 72 4.04 21.52 -15.76
CA ARG A 72 4.44 22.85 -16.28
C ARG A 72 3.49 23.33 -17.37
N ARG A 73 3.20 22.49 -18.38
CA ARG A 73 2.23 22.87 -19.43
C ARG A 73 0.85 23.20 -18.88
N ALA A 74 0.35 22.42 -17.91
CA ALA A 74 -0.94 22.68 -17.28
C ALA A 74 -0.95 24.02 -16.53
N THR A 75 0.14 24.38 -15.84
CA THR A 75 0.24 25.70 -15.16
C THR A 75 0.29 26.89 -16.11
N GLU A 76 0.77 26.69 -17.34
CA GLU A 76 0.79 27.73 -18.39
C GLU A 76 -0.57 27.89 -19.10
N THR A 77 -1.47 26.92 -19.01
CA THR A 77 -2.79 26.95 -19.64
C THR A 77 -3.88 27.29 -18.63
N PHE A 78 -4.34 26.30 -17.86
CA PHE A 78 -5.22 26.52 -16.72
C PHE A 78 -5.17 25.36 -15.73
N VAL A 79 -5.23 25.68 -14.44
CA VAL A 79 -4.99 24.73 -13.35
C VAL A 79 -6.28 24.08 -12.88
N HIS A 80 -7.37 24.86 -12.79
CA HIS A 80 -8.63 24.46 -12.21
C HIS A 80 -9.79 24.68 -13.18
N ALA A 81 -10.71 23.75 -13.22
CA ALA A 81 -11.97 23.85 -13.95
C ALA A 81 -13.12 23.32 -13.11
N SER A 82 -14.29 23.90 -13.28
CA SER A 82 -15.49 23.33 -12.68
C SER A 82 -15.70 21.87 -13.14
N ASN A 83 -15.98 20.98 -12.21
CA ASN A 83 -16.19 19.56 -12.48
C ASN A 83 -17.39 19.25 -13.38
N ILE A 84 -18.31 20.21 -13.58
CA ILE A 84 -19.41 20.11 -14.54
C ILE A 84 -18.97 20.43 -15.98
N MET A 85 -17.75 20.95 -16.16
CA MET A 85 -17.19 21.24 -17.48
C MET A 85 -16.24 20.12 -17.89
N LEU A 86 -16.24 19.77 -19.16
CA LEU A 86 -15.23 18.88 -19.72
C LEU A 86 -13.97 19.67 -20.04
N ASN A 87 -12.82 19.01 -19.84
CA ASN A 87 -11.53 19.51 -20.28
C ASN A 87 -10.75 18.39 -20.98
N VAL A 88 -9.81 18.75 -21.85
CA VAL A 88 -9.07 17.78 -22.67
C VAL A 88 -8.28 16.80 -21.82
N PRO A 89 -7.46 17.21 -20.83
CA PRO A 89 -6.73 16.25 -20.00
C PRO A 89 -7.61 15.24 -19.26
N ARG A 90 -8.82 15.64 -18.86
CA ARG A 90 -9.80 14.74 -18.24
C ARG A 90 -10.24 13.64 -19.21
N LEU A 91 -10.57 13.99 -20.45
CA LEU A 91 -11.00 13.04 -21.46
C LEU A 91 -9.86 12.08 -21.83
N GLU A 92 -8.65 12.61 -22.03
CA GLU A 92 -7.45 11.83 -22.30
C GLU A 92 -7.15 10.85 -21.15
N LEU A 93 -7.31 11.26 -19.90
CA LEU A 93 -7.10 10.38 -18.75
C LEU A 93 -8.12 9.24 -18.70
N HIS A 94 -9.40 9.51 -19.01
CA HIS A 94 -10.41 8.44 -19.14
C HIS A 94 -10.05 7.45 -20.24
N GLU A 95 -9.61 7.93 -21.37
CA GLU A 95 -9.20 7.09 -22.52
C GLU A 95 -7.97 6.24 -22.18
N ARG A 96 -6.90 6.87 -21.65
CA ARG A 96 -5.67 6.15 -21.26
C ARG A 96 -5.94 5.07 -20.23
N LEU A 97 -6.68 5.42 -19.17
CA LEU A 97 -7.04 4.43 -18.14
C LEU A 97 -7.93 3.34 -18.71
N GLY A 98 -8.90 3.70 -19.56
CA GLY A 98 -9.81 2.76 -20.19
C GLY A 98 -9.09 1.68 -21.01
N HIS A 99 -8.03 2.03 -21.73
CA HIS A 99 -7.20 1.06 -22.48
C HIS A 99 -6.38 0.12 -21.59
N LEU A 100 -6.12 0.48 -20.35
CA LEU A 100 -5.36 -0.34 -19.39
C LEU A 100 -6.26 -1.26 -18.56
N LEU A 101 -7.54 -0.92 -18.41
CA LEU A 101 -8.47 -1.71 -17.61
C LEU A 101 -8.68 -3.11 -18.21
N VAL A 102 -8.71 -4.10 -17.32
CA VAL A 102 -9.00 -5.50 -17.70
C VAL A 102 -10.52 -5.67 -17.80
N PRO A 103 -11.04 -6.20 -18.92
CA PRO A 103 -12.48 -6.49 -19.03
C PRO A 103 -12.98 -7.40 -17.90
N PRO A 104 -14.19 -7.18 -17.35
CA PRO A 104 -15.25 -6.26 -17.82
C PRO A 104 -15.18 -4.83 -17.28
N LEU A 105 -14.12 -4.43 -16.59
CA LEU A 105 -13.92 -3.06 -16.11
C LEU A 105 -13.79 -2.11 -17.31
N GLN A 106 -14.56 -1.01 -17.33
CA GLN A 106 -14.54 -0.07 -18.44
C GLN A 106 -14.99 1.35 -18.12
N LYS A 107 -15.52 1.59 -16.93
CA LYS A 107 -15.97 2.92 -16.49
C LYS A 107 -15.07 3.42 -15.39
N SER A 108 -14.71 4.69 -15.44
CA SER A 108 -13.88 5.35 -14.43
C SER A 108 -14.51 6.64 -13.94
N LEU A 109 -14.28 6.96 -12.67
CA LEU A 109 -14.63 8.20 -12.01
C LEU A 109 -13.37 8.71 -11.31
N PHE A 110 -12.94 9.96 -11.61
CA PHE A 110 -11.76 10.54 -10.96
C PHE A 110 -12.13 11.25 -9.67
N LEU A 111 -11.22 11.17 -8.71
CA LEU A 111 -11.28 11.78 -7.39
C LEU A 111 -9.87 12.27 -7.01
N VAL A 112 -9.71 12.81 -5.78
CA VAL A 112 -8.45 13.43 -5.36
C VAL A 112 -7.62 12.49 -4.49
N THR A 113 -8.26 11.85 -3.49
CA THR A 113 -7.56 11.04 -2.49
C THR A 113 -8.02 9.58 -2.49
N GLY A 114 -7.17 8.69 -1.94
CA GLY A 114 -7.53 7.29 -1.75
C GLY A 114 -8.74 7.10 -0.84
N SER A 115 -8.91 7.91 0.20
CA SER A 115 -10.09 7.84 1.06
C SER A 115 -11.37 8.21 0.31
N ASP A 116 -11.32 9.20 -0.61
CA ASP A 116 -12.45 9.53 -1.48
C ASP A 116 -12.83 8.35 -2.39
N THR A 117 -11.83 7.62 -2.92
CA THR A 117 -12.12 6.46 -3.78
C THR A 117 -12.77 5.33 -3.00
N ILE A 118 -12.38 5.11 -1.75
CA ILE A 118 -13.02 4.09 -0.91
C ILE A 118 -14.46 4.48 -0.56
N GLU A 119 -14.71 5.74 -0.17
CA GLU A 119 -16.09 6.21 0.06
C GLU A 119 -16.96 6.03 -1.19
N ALA A 120 -16.46 6.44 -2.34
CA ALA A 120 -17.18 6.31 -3.61
C ALA A 120 -17.37 4.85 -4.02
N SER A 121 -16.37 3.97 -3.80
CA SER A 121 -16.45 2.54 -4.09
C SER A 121 -17.50 1.84 -3.24
N VAL A 122 -17.57 2.17 -1.96
CA VAL A 122 -18.56 1.62 -1.03
C VAL A 122 -19.96 2.12 -1.37
N ASP A 123 -20.13 3.42 -1.63
CA ASP A 123 -21.45 3.95 -2.03
C ASP A 123 -21.91 3.35 -3.37
N LEU A 124 -21.00 3.22 -4.34
CA LEU A 124 -21.26 2.56 -5.61
C LEU A 124 -21.75 1.12 -5.42
N ALA A 125 -21.06 0.35 -4.55
CA ALA A 125 -21.44 -1.03 -4.24
C ALA A 125 -22.82 -1.11 -3.55
N ARG A 126 -23.06 -0.29 -2.55
CA ARG A 126 -24.33 -0.21 -1.83
C ARG A 126 -25.50 0.14 -2.78
N LYS A 127 -25.32 1.15 -3.61
CA LYS A 127 -26.33 1.57 -4.59
C LYS A 127 -26.59 0.49 -5.65
N ALA A 128 -25.52 -0.15 -6.17
CA ALA A 128 -25.66 -1.17 -7.19
C ALA A 128 -26.30 -2.47 -6.68
N THR A 129 -26.09 -2.85 -5.41
CA THR A 129 -26.62 -4.09 -4.82
C THR A 129 -27.92 -3.91 -4.04
N GLY A 130 -28.16 -2.70 -3.51
CA GLY A 130 -29.21 -2.43 -2.52
C GLY A 130 -28.85 -2.96 -1.12
N GLY A 131 -27.61 -3.46 -0.92
CA GLY A 131 -27.12 -3.93 0.36
C GLY A 131 -26.43 -2.82 1.16
N LEU A 132 -26.15 -3.08 2.44
CA LEU A 132 -25.50 -2.11 3.34
C LEU A 132 -24.14 -2.62 3.83
N ASP A 133 -24.05 -3.92 4.23
CA ASP A 133 -22.90 -4.43 4.95
C ASP A 133 -21.68 -4.61 4.01
N ILE A 134 -20.52 -4.15 4.48
CA ILE A 134 -19.22 -4.24 3.80
C ILE A 134 -18.26 -5.00 4.71
N LEU A 135 -17.63 -6.02 4.16
CA LEU A 135 -16.61 -6.81 4.85
C LEU A 135 -15.23 -6.39 4.39
N GLY A 136 -14.29 -6.22 5.31
CA GLY A 136 -12.88 -5.94 5.01
C GLY A 136 -11.94 -6.87 5.77
N LEU A 137 -10.72 -7.09 5.23
CA LEU A 137 -9.71 -7.89 5.91
C LEU A 137 -9.20 -7.17 7.16
N HIS A 138 -9.04 -7.89 8.29
CA HIS A 138 -8.80 -7.26 9.59
C HIS A 138 -7.44 -6.54 9.71
N ASP A 139 -6.47 -6.83 8.84
CA ASP A 139 -5.21 -6.07 8.71
C ASP A 139 -5.23 -5.08 7.53
N GLY A 140 -6.39 -4.90 6.87
CA GLY A 140 -6.54 -3.97 5.76
C GLY A 140 -6.49 -2.50 6.20
N LEU A 141 -6.03 -1.62 5.28
CA LEU A 141 -6.02 -0.17 5.45
C LEU A 141 -6.61 0.50 4.20
N HIS A 142 -7.80 1.07 4.36
CA HIS A 142 -8.58 1.66 3.28
C HIS A 142 -8.76 3.18 3.40
N GLY A 143 -7.80 3.85 4.04
CA GLY A 143 -7.82 5.29 4.27
C GLY A 143 -8.10 5.68 5.71
N SER A 144 -7.99 6.99 6.01
CA SER A 144 -8.01 7.50 7.39
C SER A 144 -8.78 8.81 7.57
N THR A 145 -9.32 9.39 6.49
CA THR A 145 -9.91 10.73 6.53
C THR A 145 -11.43 10.74 6.54
N SER A 146 -12.05 9.78 5.87
CA SER A 146 -13.51 9.70 5.78
C SER A 146 -14.08 8.62 6.71
N TYR A 147 -15.37 8.70 6.98
CA TYR A 147 -16.02 7.86 8.01
C TYR A 147 -16.02 6.38 7.64
N ILE A 148 -16.36 6.04 6.38
CA ILE A 148 -16.37 4.65 5.88
C ILE A 148 -14.94 4.11 5.73
N SER A 149 -14.05 4.85 5.08
CA SER A 149 -12.67 4.42 4.86
C SER A 149 -11.96 4.12 6.18
N ARG A 150 -12.19 4.96 7.18
CA ARG A 150 -11.67 4.78 8.55
C ARG A 150 -12.25 3.55 9.22
N SER A 151 -13.55 3.29 9.05
CA SER A 151 -14.23 2.14 9.64
C SER A 151 -13.80 0.81 9.03
N LEU A 152 -13.32 0.81 7.78
CA LEU A 152 -12.79 -0.35 7.09
C LEU A 152 -11.26 -0.51 7.25
N SER A 153 -10.58 0.46 7.86
CA SER A 153 -9.15 0.37 8.18
C SER A 153 -8.95 -0.33 9.53
N PHE A 154 -9.07 -1.65 9.54
CA PHE A 154 -9.03 -2.47 10.75
C PHE A 154 -7.64 -2.60 11.36
N ALA A 155 -6.56 -2.42 10.57
CA ALA A 155 -5.20 -2.46 11.06
C ALA A 155 -5.07 -1.64 12.37
N TRP A 156 -4.13 -0.92 12.68
CA TRP A 156 -3.93 -0.22 13.95
C TRP A 156 -4.81 1.03 14.18
N GLN A 157 -5.53 1.54 13.16
CA GLN A 157 -6.24 2.82 13.27
C GLN A 157 -7.64 2.73 13.86
N ARG A 158 -8.34 1.61 13.67
CA ARG A 158 -9.72 1.47 14.16
C ARG A 158 -9.87 1.64 15.67
N GLN A 159 -8.90 1.15 16.44
CA GLN A 159 -8.92 1.23 17.90
C GLN A 159 -8.87 2.67 18.45
N LYS A 160 -8.45 3.62 17.64
CA LYS A 160 -8.34 5.04 17.99
C LYS A 160 -9.59 5.86 17.70
N HIS A 161 -10.58 5.26 17.06
CA HIS A 161 -11.80 5.94 16.64
C HIS A 161 -12.99 5.36 17.40
N ALA A 162 -13.60 6.14 18.28
CA ALA A 162 -14.74 5.75 19.09
C ALA A 162 -16.02 5.49 18.27
N SER A 163 -16.07 5.93 17.01
CA SER A 163 -17.26 5.86 16.16
C SER A 163 -16.97 5.05 14.90
N ILE A 164 -17.78 4.05 14.63
CA ILE A 164 -17.68 3.15 13.47
C ILE A 164 -18.91 3.32 12.60
N ALA A 165 -18.73 3.35 11.28
CA ALA A 165 -19.83 3.39 10.32
C ALA A 165 -20.67 2.10 10.42
N PRO A 166 -22.00 2.20 10.51
CA PRO A 166 -22.89 1.03 10.46
C PRO A 166 -22.66 0.20 9.20
N GLY A 167 -22.82 -1.11 9.32
CA GLY A 167 -22.65 -2.03 8.21
C GLY A 167 -21.18 -2.18 7.77
N THR A 168 -20.23 -2.14 8.70
CA THR A 168 -18.82 -2.47 8.43
C THR A 168 -18.34 -3.56 9.40
N ALA A 169 -17.80 -4.66 8.88
CA ALA A 169 -17.29 -5.77 9.67
C ALA A 169 -15.95 -6.29 9.14
N ALA A 170 -15.17 -6.91 10.02
CA ALA A 170 -13.89 -7.53 9.68
C ALA A 170 -14.04 -9.02 9.42
N ILE A 171 -13.30 -9.52 8.43
CA ILE A 171 -13.02 -10.94 8.23
C ILE A 171 -11.53 -11.20 8.46
N LEU A 172 -11.16 -12.43 8.82
CA LEU A 172 -9.79 -12.80 9.13
C LEU A 172 -8.88 -12.63 7.90
N THR A 173 -7.73 -12.02 8.12
CA THR A 173 -6.68 -11.90 7.09
C THR A 173 -6.02 -13.25 6.85
N PRO A 174 -5.78 -13.65 5.59
CA PRO A 174 -5.11 -14.90 5.25
C PRO A 174 -3.58 -14.81 5.43
N HIS A 175 -3.14 -14.54 6.67
CA HIS A 175 -1.72 -14.42 7.00
C HIS A 175 -1.12 -15.78 7.32
N CYS A 176 -0.72 -16.56 6.30
CA CYS A 176 -0.24 -17.94 6.49
C CYS A 176 1.01 -18.05 7.33
N TYR A 177 1.93 -17.06 7.30
CA TYR A 177 3.10 -17.06 8.18
C TYR A 177 2.72 -16.99 9.66
N GLN A 178 1.71 -16.20 10.02
CA GLN A 178 1.13 -16.12 11.37
C GLN A 178 -0.37 -16.40 11.30
N CYS A 179 -0.72 -17.66 10.99
CA CYS A 179 -2.09 -18.07 10.71
C CYS A 179 -3.06 -17.77 11.88
N PRO A 180 -4.12 -16.97 11.64
CA PRO A 180 -5.06 -16.56 12.69
C PRO A 180 -5.91 -17.71 13.23
N VAL A 181 -5.97 -18.84 12.50
CA VAL A 181 -6.73 -20.05 12.88
C VAL A 181 -5.79 -21.22 13.21
N ALA A 182 -4.51 -20.95 13.44
CA ALA A 182 -3.49 -21.94 13.82
C ALA A 182 -3.47 -23.20 12.92
N SER A 183 -3.66 -23.01 11.60
CA SER A 183 -3.69 -24.08 10.61
C SER A 183 -2.60 -23.89 9.55
N THR A 184 -2.44 -24.83 8.64
CA THR A 184 -1.41 -24.83 7.61
C THR A 184 -2.03 -24.92 6.21
N PHE A 185 -1.69 -23.95 5.35
CA PHE A 185 -2.04 -24.01 3.92
C PHE A 185 -1.19 -25.08 3.20
N PRO A 186 -1.77 -25.85 2.25
CA PRO A 186 -3.15 -25.80 1.76
C PRO A 186 -4.18 -26.64 2.55
N LYS A 187 -3.77 -27.42 3.57
CA LYS A 187 -4.65 -28.32 4.32
C LYS A 187 -5.84 -27.63 5.00
N CYS A 188 -5.68 -26.35 5.37
CA CYS A 188 -6.71 -25.55 6.01
C CYS A 188 -7.91 -25.23 5.09
N ASP A 189 -7.76 -25.38 3.77
CA ASP A 189 -8.81 -25.11 2.79
C ASP A 189 -9.52 -23.77 3.07
N PHE A 190 -8.72 -22.72 3.26
CA PHE A 190 -9.16 -21.35 3.59
C PHE A 190 -10.10 -21.27 4.83
N LEU A 191 -9.83 -22.04 5.87
CA LEU A 191 -10.62 -22.05 7.10
C LEU A 191 -10.81 -20.64 7.69
N CYS A 192 -9.81 -19.75 7.58
CA CYS A 192 -9.94 -18.35 8.00
C CYS A 192 -11.08 -17.61 7.27
N LEU A 193 -11.25 -17.83 5.97
CA LEU A 193 -12.35 -17.25 5.20
C LEU A 193 -13.69 -17.91 5.60
N LYS A 194 -13.74 -19.24 5.65
CA LYS A 194 -14.98 -20.00 5.98
C LYS A 194 -15.53 -19.61 7.34
N ALA A 195 -14.70 -19.64 8.39
CA ALA A 195 -15.08 -19.26 9.74
C ALA A 195 -15.52 -17.79 9.82
N SER A 196 -14.83 -16.90 9.09
CA SER A 196 -15.21 -15.49 9.03
C SER A 196 -16.57 -15.28 8.37
N MET A 197 -16.87 -16.03 7.32
CA MET A 197 -18.15 -15.89 6.62
C MET A 197 -19.30 -16.47 7.40
N GLU A 198 -19.11 -17.58 8.10
CA GLU A 198 -20.12 -18.12 9.03
C GLU A 198 -20.47 -17.12 10.13
N LEU A 199 -19.45 -16.48 10.72
CA LEU A 199 -19.65 -15.45 11.72
C LEU A 199 -20.30 -14.18 11.12
N ALA A 200 -19.91 -13.77 9.93
CA ALA A 200 -20.48 -12.61 9.25
C ALA A 200 -21.96 -12.83 8.90
N ASP A 201 -22.32 -14.01 8.37
CA ASP A 201 -23.70 -14.37 8.03
C ASP A 201 -24.62 -14.30 9.25
N ALA A 202 -24.12 -14.66 10.45
CA ALA A 202 -24.86 -14.56 11.71
C ALA A 202 -24.99 -13.10 12.22
N ASN A 203 -24.14 -12.18 11.77
CA ASN A 203 -24.06 -10.81 12.28
C ASN A 203 -24.48 -9.74 11.28
N PHE A 204 -24.85 -10.09 10.05
CA PHE A 204 -25.35 -9.10 9.10
C PHE A 204 -26.61 -8.41 9.64
N THR A 205 -26.58 -7.08 9.57
CA THR A 205 -27.73 -6.24 9.98
C THR A 205 -28.66 -5.95 8.82
N SER A 206 -28.20 -6.22 7.60
CA SER A 206 -28.92 -6.03 6.35
C SER A 206 -28.38 -7.00 5.28
N ARG A 207 -28.85 -6.85 4.04
CA ARG A 207 -28.23 -7.54 2.90
C ARG A 207 -26.78 -7.07 2.73
N PRO A 208 -25.79 -7.99 2.62
CA PRO A 208 -24.42 -7.60 2.39
C PRO A 208 -24.23 -6.99 0.98
N ALA A 209 -23.37 -5.98 0.87
CA ALA A 209 -23.11 -5.26 -0.39
C ALA A 209 -21.80 -5.68 -1.05
N ALA A 210 -20.73 -5.79 -0.28
CA ALA A 210 -19.42 -6.10 -0.86
C ALA A 210 -18.39 -6.64 0.15
N VAL A 211 -17.36 -7.29 -0.40
CA VAL A 211 -16.06 -7.49 0.26
C VAL A 211 -15.08 -6.50 -0.31
N ILE A 212 -14.30 -5.82 0.53
CA ILE A 212 -13.18 -4.97 0.13
C ILE A 212 -11.86 -5.57 0.62
N ALA A 213 -10.85 -5.61 -0.24
CA ALA A 213 -9.52 -6.12 0.09
C ALA A 213 -8.41 -5.39 -0.67
N GLU A 214 -7.21 -5.37 -0.12
CA GLU A 214 -5.98 -5.08 -0.86
C GLU A 214 -5.47 -6.41 -1.45
N PRO A 215 -5.06 -6.51 -2.74
CA PRO A 215 -4.43 -7.73 -3.28
C PRO A 215 -3.18 -8.17 -2.50
N ILE A 216 -2.43 -7.22 -1.95
CA ILE A 216 -1.38 -7.40 -0.96
C ILE A 216 -1.63 -6.39 0.15
N LEU A 217 -1.81 -6.83 1.39
CA LEU A 217 -2.08 -5.96 2.53
C LEU A 217 -0.81 -5.22 2.94
N SER A 218 -0.59 -4.06 2.36
CA SER A 218 0.67 -3.34 2.50
C SER A 218 0.89 -2.76 3.89
N ALA A 219 -0.10 -2.04 4.42
CA ALA A 219 -0.02 -1.43 5.75
C ALA A 219 -0.09 -2.48 6.87
N GLY A 220 -0.77 -3.58 6.64
CA GLY A 220 -0.85 -4.72 7.54
C GLY A 220 0.43 -5.57 7.64
N GLY A 221 1.53 -5.16 6.99
CA GLY A 221 2.81 -5.86 7.06
C GLY A 221 3.19 -6.60 5.79
N VAL A 222 2.77 -6.11 4.62
CA VAL A 222 3.03 -6.69 3.30
C VAL A 222 2.55 -8.15 3.21
N ILE A 223 1.36 -8.42 3.72
CA ILE A 223 0.80 -9.78 3.70
C ILE A 223 0.35 -10.13 2.28
N VAL A 224 0.92 -11.21 1.75
CA VAL A 224 0.52 -11.80 0.46
C VAL A 224 -0.42 -12.96 0.74
N PRO A 225 -1.70 -12.89 0.33
CA PRO A 225 -2.62 -14.01 0.47
C PRO A 225 -2.13 -15.26 -0.26
N PRO A 226 -2.45 -16.48 0.22
CA PRO A 226 -2.02 -17.69 -0.46
C PRO A 226 -2.75 -17.88 -1.79
N PRO A 227 -2.16 -18.61 -2.76
CA PRO A 227 -2.79 -18.88 -4.05
C PRO A 227 -4.20 -19.46 -3.88
N GLY A 228 -5.15 -18.97 -4.67
CA GLY A 228 -6.55 -19.42 -4.63
C GLY A 228 -7.45 -18.70 -3.61
N TYR A 229 -6.89 -17.89 -2.72
CA TYR A 229 -7.68 -17.19 -1.71
C TYR A 229 -8.69 -16.22 -2.34
N PHE A 230 -8.28 -15.40 -3.28
CA PHE A 230 -9.20 -14.44 -3.92
C PHE A 230 -10.20 -15.08 -4.87
N GLN A 231 -9.90 -16.26 -5.42
CA GLN A 231 -10.89 -17.08 -6.12
C GLN A 231 -11.99 -17.54 -5.15
N ALA A 232 -11.60 -18.00 -3.95
CA ALA A 232 -12.57 -18.35 -2.91
C ALA A 232 -13.39 -17.13 -2.44
N VAL A 233 -12.77 -15.95 -2.27
CA VAL A 233 -13.50 -14.71 -1.95
C VAL A 233 -14.47 -14.33 -3.08
N ARG A 234 -14.08 -14.45 -4.35
CA ARG A 234 -14.96 -14.21 -5.50
C ARG A 234 -16.19 -15.12 -5.47
N GLN A 235 -15.99 -16.43 -5.16
CA GLN A 235 -17.09 -17.37 -5.04
C GLN A 235 -18.02 -17.00 -3.88
N VAL A 236 -17.48 -16.66 -2.72
CA VAL A 236 -18.25 -16.18 -1.56
C VAL A 236 -19.10 -14.94 -1.92
N CYS A 237 -18.52 -14.00 -2.70
CA CYS A 237 -19.26 -12.83 -3.18
C CYS A 237 -20.40 -13.23 -4.12
N ALA A 238 -20.14 -14.13 -5.08
CA ALA A 238 -21.14 -14.60 -6.03
C ALA A 238 -22.31 -15.29 -5.34
N ASP A 239 -22.05 -16.18 -4.39
CA ASP A 239 -23.06 -16.94 -3.64
C ASP A 239 -24.01 -16.04 -2.84
N ARG A 240 -23.54 -14.84 -2.43
CA ARG A 240 -24.31 -13.90 -1.59
C ARG A 240 -24.79 -12.65 -2.33
N GLY A 241 -24.52 -12.55 -3.63
CA GLY A 241 -24.84 -11.36 -4.44
C GLY A 241 -24.10 -10.10 -3.99
N MET A 242 -22.90 -10.26 -3.41
CA MET A 242 -21.97 -9.20 -3.05
C MET A 242 -21.06 -8.84 -4.22
N LEU A 243 -20.53 -7.63 -4.22
CA LEU A 243 -19.46 -7.20 -5.12
C LEU A 243 -18.08 -7.40 -4.47
N LEU A 244 -17.06 -7.62 -5.29
CA LEU A 244 -15.67 -7.62 -4.87
C LEU A 244 -15.02 -6.28 -5.24
N ILE A 245 -14.51 -5.57 -4.24
CA ILE A 245 -13.77 -4.31 -4.38
C ILE A 245 -12.29 -4.59 -4.11
N PHE A 246 -11.41 -4.29 -5.07
CA PHE A 246 -9.98 -4.25 -4.79
C PHE A 246 -9.48 -2.82 -4.60
N ASP A 247 -8.88 -2.58 -3.43
CA ASP A 247 -8.11 -1.38 -3.16
C ASP A 247 -6.69 -1.57 -3.70
N GLU A 248 -6.46 -1.03 -4.86
CA GLU A 248 -5.18 -1.07 -5.58
C GLU A 248 -4.34 0.20 -5.37
N ALA A 249 -4.65 0.98 -4.34
CA ALA A 249 -3.92 2.21 -4.04
C ALA A 249 -2.41 1.97 -3.83
N GLN A 250 -2.02 0.78 -3.38
CA GLN A 250 -0.63 0.42 -3.11
C GLN A 250 -0.11 -0.71 -4.00
N THR A 251 -0.96 -1.41 -4.71
CA THR A 251 -0.61 -2.60 -5.50
C THR A 251 -0.74 -2.40 -7.00
N GLY A 252 -1.57 -1.44 -7.43
CA GLY A 252 -1.83 -1.16 -8.83
C GLY A 252 -0.73 -0.38 -9.56
N LEU A 253 -0.99 -0.14 -10.83
CA LEU A 253 -0.20 0.71 -11.72
C LEU A 253 1.29 0.33 -11.76
N GLY A 254 1.56 -0.96 -11.94
CA GLY A 254 2.90 -1.49 -12.18
C GLY A 254 3.67 -1.93 -10.94
N LYS A 255 3.31 -1.45 -9.74
CA LYS A 255 4.12 -1.58 -8.53
C LYS A 255 4.46 -3.02 -8.13
N THR A 256 3.58 -3.97 -8.40
CA THR A 256 3.77 -5.39 -8.07
C THR A 256 4.38 -6.23 -9.19
N GLY A 257 4.86 -5.60 -10.27
CA GLY A 257 5.38 -6.31 -11.43
C GLY A 257 4.33 -6.63 -12.50
N ARG A 258 3.06 -6.27 -12.26
CA ARG A 258 1.95 -6.28 -13.24
C ARG A 258 1.20 -4.96 -13.16
N MET A 259 0.44 -4.62 -14.21
CA MET A 259 -0.33 -3.37 -14.24
C MET A 259 -1.25 -3.25 -13.03
N PHE A 260 -1.94 -4.32 -12.67
CA PHE A 260 -2.78 -4.39 -11.46
C PHE A 260 -2.38 -5.58 -10.59
N GLY A 261 -2.41 -5.41 -9.27
CA GLY A 261 -2.08 -6.46 -8.31
C GLY A 261 -3.00 -7.67 -8.42
N PHE A 262 -4.28 -7.50 -8.74
CA PHE A 262 -5.24 -8.60 -8.92
C PHE A 262 -4.88 -9.54 -10.07
N GLN A 263 -4.08 -9.09 -11.04
CA GLN A 263 -3.65 -9.94 -12.16
C GLN A 263 -2.76 -11.10 -11.71
N HIS A 264 -2.11 -11.00 -10.54
CA HIS A 264 -1.35 -12.11 -9.97
C HIS A 264 -2.24 -13.27 -9.55
N GLU A 265 -3.46 -12.97 -9.14
CA GLU A 265 -4.44 -13.94 -8.65
C GLU A 265 -5.40 -14.43 -9.76
N GLY A 266 -5.40 -13.79 -10.93
CA GLY A 266 -6.32 -14.12 -12.02
C GLY A 266 -7.80 -13.81 -11.69
N VAL A 267 -8.06 -12.91 -10.76
CA VAL A 267 -9.41 -12.52 -10.32
C VAL A 267 -9.66 -11.06 -10.67
N VAL A 268 -10.56 -10.81 -11.62
CA VAL A 268 -10.99 -9.44 -11.94
C VAL A 268 -12.08 -9.02 -10.94
N PRO A 269 -11.92 -7.92 -10.20
CA PRO A 269 -12.94 -7.44 -9.27
C PRO A 269 -14.08 -6.72 -10.00
N ASP A 270 -15.15 -6.41 -9.26
CA ASP A 270 -16.26 -5.60 -9.74
C ASP A 270 -15.95 -4.10 -9.70
N ILE A 271 -15.13 -3.70 -8.72
CA ILE A 271 -14.71 -2.31 -8.50
C ILE A 271 -13.22 -2.29 -8.15
N VAL A 272 -12.49 -1.35 -8.73
CA VAL A 272 -11.08 -1.08 -8.41
C VAL A 272 -10.93 0.35 -7.94
N ALA A 273 -10.25 0.55 -6.81
CA ALA A 273 -9.85 1.86 -6.31
C ALA A 273 -8.35 2.10 -6.59
N LEU A 274 -8.01 3.18 -7.28
CA LEU A 274 -6.65 3.58 -7.64
C LEU A 274 -6.31 4.92 -6.99
N SER A 275 -5.07 5.10 -6.52
CA SER A 275 -4.60 6.38 -5.98
C SER A 275 -3.07 6.44 -5.89
N LYS A 276 -2.51 7.21 -4.95
CA LYS A 276 -1.08 7.37 -4.68
C LYS A 276 -0.28 7.80 -5.91
N HIS A 277 0.54 6.91 -6.48
CA HIS A 277 1.41 7.23 -7.62
C HIS A 277 0.68 7.37 -8.96
N PHE A 278 -0.65 7.29 -8.98
CA PHE A 278 -1.45 7.49 -10.19
C PHE A 278 -1.14 8.83 -10.88
N GLY A 279 -0.90 9.90 -10.11
CA GLY A 279 -0.46 11.20 -10.62
C GLY A 279 1.05 11.44 -10.59
N GLY A 280 1.87 10.41 -10.33
CA GLY A 280 3.33 10.57 -10.26
C GLY A 280 3.82 11.55 -9.19
N GLY A 281 3.12 11.64 -8.05
CA GLY A 281 3.36 12.57 -6.95
C GLY A 281 2.33 13.70 -6.86
N VAL A 282 1.49 13.91 -7.88
CA VAL A 282 0.34 14.80 -7.86
C VAL A 282 -0.90 14.01 -7.41
N PRO A 283 -1.78 14.57 -6.55
CA PRO A 283 -2.93 13.84 -6.03
C PRO A 283 -3.96 13.56 -7.12
N VAL A 284 -4.00 12.32 -7.60
CA VAL A 284 -5.00 11.78 -8.54
C VAL A 284 -5.45 10.43 -8.04
N SER A 285 -6.75 10.16 -8.13
CA SER A 285 -7.31 8.88 -7.77
C SER A 285 -8.51 8.52 -8.65
N ALA A 286 -8.87 7.24 -8.72
CA ALA A 286 -9.98 6.78 -9.54
C ALA A 286 -10.72 5.59 -8.92
N VAL A 287 -12.01 5.54 -9.16
CA VAL A 287 -12.83 4.33 -9.03
C VAL A 287 -13.11 3.80 -10.43
N CYS A 288 -12.82 2.51 -10.66
CA CYS A 288 -13.12 1.86 -11.92
C CYS A 288 -14.11 0.71 -11.70
N THR A 289 -15.06 0.52 -12.63
CA THR A 289 -16.09 -0.51 -12.51
C THR A 289 -16.62 -0.94 -13.90
N THR A 290 -17.56 -1.87 -13.89
CA THR A 290 -18.26 -2.31 -15.11
C THR A 290 -19.35 -1.31 -15.53
N ALA A 291 -19.74 -1.34 -16.81
CA ALA A 291 -20.85 -0.51 -17.28
C ALA A 291 -22.17 -0.86 -16.59
N GLU A 292 -22.39 -2.14 -16.31
CA GLU A 292 -23.62 -2.62 -15.65
C GLU A 292 -23.72 -2.10 -14.20
N ILE A 293 -22.65 -2.21 -13.43
CA ILE A 293 -22.62 -1.73 -12.04
C ILE A 293 -22.80 -0.22 -12.01
N ALA A 294 -22.10 0.51 -12.88
CA ALA A 294 -22.23 1.96 -12.99
C ALA A 294 -23.69 2.37 -13.31
N ARG A 295 -24.33 1.72 -14.28
CA ARG A 295 -25.71 2.00 -14.67
C ARG A 295 -26.69 1.74 -13.51
N ARG A 296 -26.56 0.60 -12.82
CA ARG A 296 -27.42 0.26 -11.67
C ARG A 296 -27.27 1.26 -10.53
N ALA A 297 -26.03 1.60 -10.18
CA ALA A 297 -25.75 2.54 -9.09
C ALA A 297 -26.31 3.95 -9.40
N VAL A 298 -26.11 4.46 -10.63
CA VAL A 298 -26.64 5.75 -11.04
C VAL A 298 -28.17 5.75 -11.01
N ALA A 299 -28.83 4.69 -11.47
CA ALA A 299 -30.27 4.55 -11.39
C ALA A 299 -30.79 4.51 -9.94
N ALA A 300 -29.97 4.06 -8.99
CA ALA A 300 -30.25 4.07 -7.54
C ALA A 300 -29.81 5.36 -6.83
N GLY A 301 -29.40 6.42 -7.58
CA GLY A 301 -29.02 7.72 -7.05
C GLY A 301 -27.55 7.82 -6.60
N PHE A 302 -26.64 7.01 -7.17
CA PHE A 302 -25.20 7.21 -6.93
C PHE A 302 -24.76 8.57 -7.46
N PHE A 303 -24.10 9.31 -6.59
CA PHE A 303 -23.55 10.63 -6.91
C PHE A 303 -22.25 10.85 -6.15
N ALA A 304 -21.15 11.01 -6.87
CA ALA A 304 -19.85 11.30 -6.27
C ALA A 304 -19.17 12.43 -7.06
N THR A 305 -18.98 13.56 -6.42
CA THR A 305 -18.27 14.72 -6.98
C THR A 305 -17.40 15.38 -5.92
N ARG A 306 -16.29 15.97 -6.35
CA ARG A 306 -15.38 16.77 -5.54
C ARG A 306 -14.89 17.94 -6.38
N SER A 307 -14.74 19.12 -5.79
CA SER A 307 -14.40 20.35 -6.50
C SER A 307 -13.15 20.26 -7.36
N HIS A 308 -12.15 19.49 -6.92
CA HIS A 308 -10.86 19.37 -7.62
C HIS A 308 -10.66 18.01 -8.31
N ALA A 309 -11.65 17.15 -8.36
CA ALA A 309 -11.50 15.76 -8.83
C ALA A 309 -11.07 15.62 -10.30
N THR A 310 -11.36 16.62 -11.13
CA THR A 310 -11.14 16.59 -12.58
C THR A 310 -10.38 17.82 -13.09
N ASP A 311 -9.62 18.45 -12.20
CA ASP A 311 -8.79 19.59 -12.58
C ASP A 311 -7.81 19.23 -13.71
N PRO A 312 -7.65 20.13 -14.72
CA PRO A 312 -6.74 19.88 -15.83
C PRO A 312 -5.33 19.52 -15.40
N LEU A 313 -4.79 20.19 -14.37
CA LEU A 313 -3.47 19.90 -13.82
C LEU A 313 -3.37 18.47 -13.33
N LEU A 314 -4.34 18.00 -12.55
CA LEU A 314 -4.35 16.66 -11.97
C LEU A 314 -4.47 15.60 -13.06
N CYS A 315 -5.39 15.82 -14.01
CA CYS A 315 -5.62 14.91 -15.11
C CYS A 315 -4.40 14.82 -16.05
N ALA A 316 -3.75 15.94 -16.37
CA ALA A 316 -2.53 15.95 -17.19
C ALA A 316 -1.37 15.20 -16.51
N ALA A 317 -1.23 15.34 -15.19
CA ALA A 317 -0.26 14.56 -14.42
C ALA A 317 -0.58 13.06 -14.45
N GLY A 318 -1.86 12.69 -14.35
CA GLY A 318 -2.33 11.31 -14.45
C GLY A 318 -2.04 10.69 -15.81
N VAL A 319 -2.32 11.39 -16.91
CA VAL A 319 -1.99 10.97 -18.29
C VAL A 319 -0.50 10.70 -18.40
N ALA A 320 0.34 11.66 -18.03
CA ALA A 320 1.79 11.54 -18.12
C ALA A 320 2.37 10.41 -17.24
N SER A 321 1.72 10.15 -16.09
CA SER A 321 2.07 9.03 -15.21
C SER A 321 1.75 7.68 -15.87
N LEU A 322 0.55 7.51 -16.44
CA LEU A 322 0.17 6.28 -17.13
C LEU A 322 1.05 6.01 -18.35
N ASP A 323 1.31 7.05 -19.17
CA ASP A 323 2.21 6.94 -20.32
C ASP A 323 3.62 6.51 -19.89
N ALA A 324 4.17 7.09 -18.80
CA ALA A 324 5.47 6.69 -18.26
C ALA A 324 5.48 5.22 -17.77
N ILE A 325 4.43 4.79 -17.09
CA ILE A 325 4.33 3.41 -16.59
C ILE A 325 4.38 2.40 -17.73
N VAL A 326 3.69 2.69 -18.83
CA VAL A 326 3.60 1.79 -19.99
C VAL A 326 4.87 1.85 -20.84
N GLU A 327 5.27 3.05 -21.26
CA GLU A 327 6.34 3.23 -22.23
C GLU A 327 7.73 2.92 -21.67
N ASP A 328 7.95 3.13 -20.36
CA ASP A 328 9.22 2.82 -19.70
C ASP A 328 9.25 1.40 -19.10
N ASP A 329 8.24 0.56 -19.39
CA ASP A 329 8.06 -0.80 -18.84
C ASP A 329 8.30 -0.85 -17.31
N LEU A 330 7.66 0.05 -16.56
CA LEU A 330 7.86 0.09 -15.11
C LEU A 330 7.39 -1.19 -14.39
N PRO A 331 6.33 -1.91 -14.83
CA PRO A 331 6.00 -3.22 -14.27
C PRO A 331 7.14 -4.24 -14.43
N GLY A 332 7.74 -4.34 -15.62
CA GLY A 332 8.88 -5.25 -15.84
C GLY A 332 10.11 -4.86 -15.01
N ARG A 333 10.35 -3.56 -14.83
CA ARG A 333 11.42 -3.09 -13.91
C ARG A 333 11.13 -3.48 -12.46
N ALA A 334 9.90 -3.32 -12.00
CA ALA A 334 9.50 -3.71 -10.64
C ALA A 334 9.72 -5.22 -10.40
N ALA A 335 9.42 -6.06 -11.38
CA ALA A 335 9.67 -7.51 -11.30
C ALA A 335 11.18 -7.83 -11.16
N ARG A 336 12.03 -7.16 -11.95
CA ARG A 336 13.49 -7.34 -11.84
C ARG A 336 14.04 -6.87 -10.48
N ILE A 337 13.52 -5.78 -9.93
CA ILE A 337 13.88 -5.30 -8.58
C ILE A 337 13.45 -6.34 -7.52
N GLU A 338 12.26 -6.93 -7.66
CA GLU A 338 11.80 -8.01 -6.77
C GLU A 338 12.80 -9.16 -6.72
N GLU A 339 13.19 -9.69 -7.88
CA GLU A 339 14.12 -10.82 -7.98
C GLU A 339 15.44 -10.51 -7.27
N ARG A 340 16.03 -9.33 -7.54
CA ARG A 340 17.30 -8.92 -6.93
C ARG A 340 17.20 -8.77 -5.41
N MET A 341 16.16 -8.06 -4.93
CA MET A 341 15.99 -7.82 -3.49
C MET A 341 15.65 -9.11 -2.73
N LYS A 342 14.81 -9.99 -3.29
CA LYS A 342 14.50 -11.28 -2.66
C LYS A 342 15.71 -12.21 -2.59
N ALA A 343 16.56 -12.22 -3.60
CA ALA A 343 17.82 -12.98 -3.56
C ALA A 343 18.72 -12.50 -2.41
N ALA A 344 18.88 -11.19 -2.24
CA ALA A 344 19.64 -10.61 -1.15
C ALA A 344 19.00 -10.90 0.23
N PHE A 345 17.68 -10.83 0.37
CA PHE A 345 17.01 -11.18 1.62
C PHE A 345 17.16 -12.65 1.97
N ALA A 346 17.13 -13.55 0.99
CA ALA A 346 17.39 -14.97 1.20
C ALA A 346 18.82 -15.21 1.71
N GLU A 347 19.82 -14.53 1.15
CA GLU A 347 21.20 -14.57 1.62
C GLU A 347 21.32 -14.02 3.05
N MET A 348 20.77 -12.83 3.32
CA MET A 348 20.77 -12.23 4.66
C MET A 348 20.10 -13.15 5.68
N ALA A 349 19.01 -13.85 5.33
CA ALA A 349 18.32 -14.78 6.22
C ALA A 349 19.17 -16.00 6.62
N THR A 350 20.21 -16.35 5.86
CA THR A 350 21.18 -17.38 6.26
C THR A 350 22.16 -16.88 7.33
N ARG A 351 22.41 -15.56 7.36
CA ARG A 351 23.37 -14.92 8.28
C ARG A 351 22.72 -14.36 9.55
N TYR A 352 21.46 -13.91 9.45
CA TYR A 352 20.75 -13.24 10.53
C TYR A 352 19.52 -14.05 10.97
N GLU A 353 19.59 -14.69 12.13
CA GLU A 353 18.48 -15.47 12.70
C GLU A 353 17.24 -14.62 13.00
N VAL A 354 17.43 -13.31 13.19
CA VAL A 354 16.33 -12.37 13.42
C VAL A 354 15.39 -12.22 12.22
N ILE A 355 15.81 -12.58 11.01
CA ILE A 355 14.93 -12.57 9.83
C ILE A 355 14.03 -13.81 9.87
N GLY A 356 12.75 -13.59 10.16
CA GLY A 356 11.75 -14.66 10.24
C GLY A 356 11.09 -14.97 8.90
N ASP A 357 10.77 -13.92 8.11
CA ASP A 357 10.08 -14.04 6.82
C ASP A 357 10.42 -12.86 5.91
N PHE A 358 10.37 -13.09 4.60
CA PHE A 358 10.39 -12.00 3.61
C PHE A 358 9.39 -12.30 2.50
N ARG A 359 8.62 -11.27 2.12
CA ARG A 359 7.48 -11.42 1.23
C ARG A 359 7.17 -10.14 0.46
N GLY A 360 6.27 -10.22 -0.49
CA GLY A 360 5.84 -9.14 -1.34
C GLY A 360 5.94 -9.47 -2.82
N ARG A 361 5.65 -8.48 -3.67
CA ARG A 361 5.79 -8.56 -5.13
C ARG A 361 6.24 -7.22 -5.69
N GLY A 362 7.02 -7.28 -6.77
CA GLY A 362 7.59 -6.09 -7.41
C GLY A 362 8.40 -5.26 -6.43
N VAL A 363 8.08 -3.98 -6.34
CA VAL A 363 8.75 -3.06 -5.40
C VAL A 363 8.02 -2.93 -4.05
N LEU A 364 6.98 -3.72 -3.79
CA LEU A 364 6.29 -3.75 -2.51
C LEU A 364 6.78 -4.96 -1.70
N LEU A 365 7.83 -4.78 -0.90
CA LEU A 365 8.51 -5.85 -0.17
C LEU A 365 8.51 -5.60 1.34
N GLY A 366 8.44 -6.69 2.10
CA GLY A 366 8.48 -6.71 3.56
C GLY A 366 9.49 -7.74 4.07
N LEU A 367 10.29 -7.32 5.06
CA LEU A 367 11.22 -8.18 5.80
C LEU A 367 10.77 -8.21 7.26
N GLU A 368 10.26 -9.35 7.72
CA GLU A 368 9.74 -9.52 9.08
C GLU A 368 10.81 -10.03 10.02
N LEU A 369 11.03 -9.29 11.11
CA LEU A 369 12.02 -9.61 12.12
C LEU A 369 11.37 -10.27 13.34
N VAL A 370 11.97 -11.35 13.82
CA VAL A 370 11.51 -12.14 14.98
C VAL A 370 12.65 -12.44 15.92
N THR A 371 12.36 -12.59 17.20
CA THR A 371 13.33 -13.04 18.20
C THR A 371 13.44 -14.57 18.25
N ASP A 372 12.45 -15.27 17.68
CA ASP A 372 12.35 -16.73 17.65
C ASP A 372 11.59 -17.13 16.37
N ARG A 373 12.24 -17.87 15.48
CA ARG A 373 11.67 -18.31 14.19
C ARG A 373 10.56 -19.35 14.34
N GLU A 374 10.62 -20.17 15.38
CA GLU A 374 9.63 -21.20 15.63
C GLU A 374 8.34 -20.57 16.18
N ARG A 375 8.48 -19.76 17.24
CA ARG A 375 7.36 -19.04 17.88
C ARG A 375 6.93 -17.79 17.12
N LYS A 376 7.77 -17.30 16.20
CA LYS A 376 7.55 -16.07 15.41
C LYS A 376 7.28 -14.85 16.28
N THR A 377 8.00 -14.76 17.41
CA THR A 377 7.86 -13.66 18.35
C THR A 377 8.39 -12.36 17.74
N PRO A 378 7.61 -11.27 17.67
CA PRO A 378 8.04 -10.04 17.01
C PRO A 378 9.27 -9.41 17.65
N ALA A 379 10.27 -9.06 16.86
CA ALA A 379 11.48 -8.35 17.28
C ALA A 379 11.32 -6.83 17.11
N ASN A 380 10.35 -6.22 17.80
CA ASN A 380 10.01 -4.80 17.63
C ASN A 380 11.20 -3.87 17.91
N GLU A 381 11.96 -4.12 18.97
CA GLU A 381 13.10 -3.27 19.36
C GLU A 381 14.24 -3.35 18.33
N VAL A 382 14.54 -4.56 17.86
CA VAL A 382 15.54 -4.77 16.82
C VAL A 382 15.11 -4.07 15.52
N ALA A 383 13.84 -4.20 15.14
CA ALA A 383 13.31 -3.57 13.96
C ALA A 383 13.38 -2.04 14.02
N ALA A 384 13.08 -1.45 15.19
CA ALA A 384 13.20 -0.01 15.42
C ALA A 384 14.66 0.46 15.34
N GLU A 385 15.60 -0.33 15.88
CA GLU A 385 17.02 -0.01 15.81
C GLU A 385 17.55 -0.14 14.36
N VAL A 386 17.13 -1.15 13.61
CA VAL A 386 17.46 -1.27 12.17
C VAL A 386 16.93 -0.07 11.39
N GLU A 387 15.66 0.33 11.59
CA GLU A 387 15.09 1.52 10.94
C GLU A 387 15.91 2.78 11.24
N ARG A 388 16.27 2.99 12.51
CA ARG A 388 17.07 4.14 12.93
C ARG A 388 18.46 4.16 12.27
N ARG A 389 19.16 3.02 12.25
CA ARG A 389 20.48 2.89 11.61
C ARG A 389 20.39 3.11 10.09
N CYS A 390 19.39 2.55 9.44
CA CYS A 390 19.13 2.79 8.03
C CYS A 390 18.96 4.31 7.74
N LEU A 391 18.15 5.00 8.53
CA LEU A 391 17.94 6.44 8.38
C LEU A 391 19.25 7.23 8.57
N GLU A 392 20.04 6.89 9.59
CA GLU A 392 21.33 7.52 9.84
C GLU A 392 22.35 7.29 8.71
N ALA A 393 22.30 6.10 8.08
CA ALA A 393 23.16 5.76 6.94
C ALA A 393 22.61 6.26 5.59
N GLY A 394 21.46 6.94 5.56
CA GLY A 394 20.89 7.51 4.35
C GLY A 394 19.93 6.58 3.59
N LEU A 395 19.22 5.70 4.27
CA LEU A 395 18.15 4.89 3.71
C LEU A 395 16.84 5.10 4.50
N ILE A 396 15.82 5.63 3.84
CA ILE A 396 14.48 5.77 4.40
C ILE A 396 13.67 4.51 4.08
N LEU A 397 13.20 3.84 5.11
CA LEU A 397 12.25 2.74 5.02
C LEU A 397 11.16 2.93 6.08
N GLN A 398 10.20 2.03 6.18
CA GLN A 398 9.10 2.18 7.12
C GLN A 398 8.78 0.89 7.87
N LEU A 399 8.67 1.00 9.20
CA LEU A 399 8.16 -0.09 10.01
C LEU A 399 6.66 -0.29 9.85
N ARG A 400 6.27 -1.54 9.74
CA ARG A 400 4.88 -2.01 9.74
C ARG A 400 4.74 -3.20 10.67
N GLY A 401 3.50 -3.62 10.92
CA GLY A 401 3.25 -4.78 11.77
C GLY A 401 1.87 -5.37 11.53
N THR A 402 1.76 -6.63 11.84
CA THR A 402 0.56 -7.42 11.71
C THR A 402 -0.21 -7.39 13.05
N GLY A 403 -1.06 -6.38 13.24
CA GLY A 403 -1.90 -6.27 14.42
C GLY A 403 -1.34 -5.38 15.56
N PRO A 404 -2.09 -5.25 16.66
CA PRO A 404 -1.75 -4.37 17.78
C PRO A 404 -0.39 -4.71 18.43
N GLY A 405 0.42 -3.69 18.67
CA GLY A 405 1.72 -3.84 19.35
C GLY A 405 2.84 -4.45 18.52
N ARG A 406 2.59 -4.84 17.27
CA ARG A 406 3.60 -5.39 16.36
C ARG A 406 4.11 -4.31 15.43
N LYS A 407 5.42 -4.08 15.42
CA LYS A 407 6.14 -3.14 14.56
C LYS A 407 7.47 -3.75 14.13
N ASN A 408 7.42 -4.94 13.56
CA ASN A 408 8.58 -5.77 13.27
C ASN A 408 8.78 -6.09 11.78
N VAL A 409 8.01 -5.46 10.90
CA VAL A 409 8.15 -5.60 9.44
C VAL A 409 8.80 -4.34 8.88
N LEU A 410 10.01 -4.46 8.36
CA LEU A 410 10.67 -3.44 7.55
C LEU A 410 10.03 -3.48 6.17
N ARG A 411 9.29 -2.42 5.82
CA ARG A 411 8.67 -2.29 4.50
C ARG A 411 9.57 -1.47 3.60
N LEU A 412 10.00 -2.07 2.50
CA LEU A 412 10.85 -1.48 1.47
C LEU A 412 10.03 -1.31 0.19
N VAL A 413 9.88 -0.07 -0.24
CA VAL A 413 9.13 0.29 -1.45
C VAL A 413 9.93 1.29 -2.26
N PRO A 414 11.04 0.87 -2.91
CA PRO A 414 11.77 1.77 -3.80
C PRO A 414 10.89 2.24 -4.97
N PRO A 415 11.17 3.40 -5.57
CA PRO A 415 10.61 3.73 -6.87
C PRO A 415 10.90 2.65 -7.91
N MET A 416 9.96 2.42 -8.84
CA MET A 416 10.17 1.44 -9.93
C MET A 416 11.31 1.85 -10.88
N THR A 417 11.73 3.11 -10.82
CA THR A 417 12.86 3.68 -11.58
C THR A 417 14.20 3.55 -10.87
N THR A 418 14.25 3.00 -9.66
CA THR A 418 15.49 2.80 -8.89
C THR A 418 16.50 1.98 -9.70
N THR A 419 17.75 2.45 -9.75
CA THR A 419 18.84 1.79 -10.45
C THR A 419 19.40 0.62 -9.66
N GLU A 420 20.10 -0.30 -10.33
CA GLU A 420 20.75 -1.44 -9.66
C GLU A 420 21.77 -0.98 -8.61
N ALA A 421 22.55 0.06 -8.92
CA ALA A 421 23.53 0.62 -7.98
C ALA A 421 22.88 1.20 -6.72
N GLU A 422 21.71 1.87 -6.87
CA GLU A 422 20.95 2.38 -5.71
C GLU A 422 20.36 1.23 -4.89
N ILE A 423 19.92 0.13 -5.53
CA ILE A 423 19.45 -1.06 -4.83
C ILE A 423 20.60 -1.69 -4.05
N ASP A 424 21.77 -1.87 -4.66
CA ASP A 424 22.93 -2.45 -3.99
C ASP A 424 23.39 -1.63 -2.80
N ARG A 425 23.41 -0.30 -2.96
CA ARG A 425 23.70 0.61 -1.85
C ARG A 425 22.68 0.46 -0.71
N ALA A 426 21.38 0.39 -1.03
CA ALA A 426 20.34 0.21 -0.02
C ALA A 426 20.46 -1.13 0.71
N LEU A 427 20.77 -2.21 -0.02
CA LEU A 427 20.98 -3.55 0.55
C LEU A 427 22.24 -3.58 1.44
N SER A 428 23.33 -2.90 1.06
CA SER A 428 24.53 -2.77 1.92
C SER A 428 24.20 -2.04 3.23
N ILE A 429 23.47 -0.91 3.15
CA ILE A 429 23.03 -0.17 4.35
C ILE A 429 22.15 -1.04 5.25
N LEU A 430 21.22 -1.80 4.67
CA LEU A 430 20.34 -2.71 5.43
C LEU A 430 21.14 -3.83 6.10
N ASP A 431 22.10 -4.42 5.40
CA ASP A 431 22.98 -5.47 5.92
C ASP A 431 23.79 -4.98 7.13
N GLU A 432 24.43 -3.82 7.01
CA GLU A 432 25.18 -3.18 8.10
C GLU A 432 24.28 -2.84 9.29
N ALA A 433 23.05 -2.36 9.02
CA ALA A 433 22.08 -2.03 10.05
C ALA A 433 21.62 -3.29 10.81
N LEU A 434 21.37 -4.39 10.12
CA LEU A 434 21.04 -5.69 10.73
C LEU A 434 22.19 -6.21 11.59
N ALA A 435 23.43 -6.17 11.09
CA ALA A 435 24.61 -6.58 11.85
C ALA A 435 24.77 -5.77 13.14
N GLY A 436 24.59 -4.46 13.06
CA GLY A 436 24.77 -3.55 14.18
C GLY A 436 23.62 -3.52 15.20
N ALA A 437 22.42 -4.02 14.84
CA ALA A 437 21.27 -4.09 15.72
C ALA A 437 21.18 -5.37 16.57
N GLY A 438 22.27 -6.15 16.65
CA GLY A 438 22.31 -7.40 17.43
C GLY A 438 21.83 -8.64 16.65
N GLY A 439 21.70 -8.54 15.33
CA GLY A 439 21.58 -9.68 14.44
C GLY A 439 22.92 -10.43 14.40
N HIS A 440 23.27 -11.16 15.46
CA HIS A 440 24.51 -11.95 15.45
C HIS A 440 24.43 -13.03 14.37
N PRO A 441 25.51 -13.24 13.58
CA PRO A 441 25.63 -14.44 12.77
C PRO A 441 25.46 -15.67 13.69
N PRO A 442 24.87 -16.76 13.20
CA PRO A 442 24.71 -17.97 13.98
C PRO A 442 26.07 -18.33 14.56
N ARG A 443 26.16 -18.52 15.87
CA ARG A 443 27.37 -19.09 16.49
C ARG A 443 27.57 -20.46 15.84
N ILE A 444 28.52 -20.55 14.93
CA ILE A 444 28.97 -21.83 14.42
C ILE A 444 29.38 -22.62 15.66
N GLY A 445 28.52 -23.56 16.06
CA GLY A 445 28.76 -24.41 17.21
C GLY A 445 30.12 -25.09 17.00
N ARG A 446 31.10 -24.73 17.82
CA ARG A 446 32.31 -25.54 17.95
C ARG A 446 31.81 -26.95 18.31
N LYS A 447 31.83 -27.87 17.34
CA LYS A 447 31.71 -29.29 17.61
C LYS A 447 32.73 -29.56 18.72
N GLY A 448 32.24 -29.97 19.89
CA GLY A 448 33.07 -30.37 20.99
C GLY A 448 34.10 -31.35 20.49
N ALA A 449 35.36 -31.07 20.77
CA ALA A 449 36.41 -32.03 20.59
C ALA A 449 36.04 -33.27 21.41
N PRO A 450 36.20 -34.51 20.88
CA PRO A 450 35.99 -35.72 21.65
C PRO A 450 37.02 -35.74 22.78
N GLY A 451 36.53 -35.84 24.03
CA GLY A 451 37.39 -36.07 25.19
C GLY A 451 38.22 -37.33 24.98
N ALA A 452 39.52 -37.18 25.13
CA ALA A 452 40.42 -38.28 25.26
C ALA A 452 40.36 -38.87 26.68
N PRO A 453 40.75 -40.13 26.88
CA PRO A 453 40.33 -41.13 27.88
C PRO A 453 40.68 -40.79 29.34
#